data_c9309f08b459e1887018ba2b16ac4793
#
_entry.id   c9309f08b459e1887018ba2b16ac4793
#
_cell.length_a   1.000
_cell.length_b   1.000
_cell.length_c   1.000
_cell.angle_alpha   90.00
_cell.angle_beta   90.00
_cell.angle_gamma   90.00
#
_symmetry.space_group_name_H-M   'P 1'
#
loop_
_entity.id
_entity.type
_entity.pdbx_description
1 polymer ?
#
loop_
_entity_poly.entity_id
_entity_poly.type
_entity_poly.pdbx_seq_one_letter_code
_entity_poly.pdbx_strand_id
1 'polypeptide(L)'
;MSEALEIPTDIKSRVSEEEWKTREDLAAAYRLVAHYGWDDMVFTHLSARVPGPDEHFLLNPFGVLFEEVTASSLVKIDLDGAVVLDNGYQVNAAGFTIHSAIHGAREDAQAVMHLHTDAGVAVSLSLIHI
;
A
#
# COMPACT_ATOMS: atom_id res chain seq x y z
N MET A 1 8.54 26.15 -17.47
CA MET A 1 8.51 26.31 -16.00
C MET A 1 7.73 25.12 -15.47
N SER A 2 8.40 24.26 -14.74
CA SER A 2 7.74 23.15 -14.06
C SER A 2 7.01 23.73 -12.85
N GLU A 3 5.68 23.73 -12.84
CA GLU A 3 4.93 23.93 -11.61
C GLU A 3 5.31 22.76 -10.70
N ALA A 4 6.00 23.10 -9.60
CA ALA A 4 6.19 22.14 -8.53
C ALA A 4 4.78 21.79 -8.01
N LEU A 5 4.37 20.55 -8.18
CA LEU A 5 3.16 20.01 -7.54
C LEU A 5 3.30 20.30 -6.04
N GLU A 6 2.52 21.25 -5.53
CA GLU A 6 2.37 21.46 -4.10
C GLU A 6 1.69 20.19 -3.55
N ILE A 7 2.49 19.31 -2.95
CA ILE A 7 1.96 18.15 -2.23
C ILE A 7 1.14 18.69 -1.06
N PRO A 8 -0.17 18.39 -0.96
CA PRO A 8 -0.98 18.87 0.15
C PRO A 8 -0.39 18.37 1.47
N THR A 9 0.17 19.26 2.25
CA THR A 9 0.99 18.95 3.43
C THR A 9 0.18 18.48 4.64
N ASP A 10 -1.15 18.43 4.55
CA ASP A 10 -2.00 18.09 5.69
C ASP A 10 -3.04 17.00 5.36
N ILE A 11 -2.54 15.83 4.96
CA ILE A 11 -3.39 14.63 4.78
C ILE A 11 -4.07 14.24 6.10
N LYS A 12 -3.40 14.42 7.23
CA LYS A 12 -3.92 14.05 8.55
C LYS A 12 -5.26 14.73 8.87
N SER A 13 -5.41 16.00 8.53
CA SER A 13 -6.66 16.74 8.78
C SER A 13 -7.82 16.36 7.84
N ARG A 14 -7.54 15.60 6.78
CA ARG A 14 -8.48 15.24 5.73
C ARG A 14 -9.01 13.80 5.85
N VAL A 15 -8.58 13.05 6.87
CA VAL A 15 -8.94 11.66 7.10
C VAL A 15 -9.42 11.44 8.53
N SER A 16 -10.11 10.31 8.77
CA SER A 16 -10.52 9.95 10.13
C SER A 16 -9.33 9.54 11.00
N GLU A 17 -9.52 9.52 12.31
CA GLU A 17 -8.50 9.07 13.26
C GLU A 17 -8.13 7.60 13.03
N GLU A 18 -9.14 6.76 12.72
CA GLU A 18 -8.96 5.34 12.42
C GLU A 18 -8.17 5.14 11.12
N GLU A 19 -8.48 5.92 10.06
CA GLU A 19 -7.70 5.88 8.84
C GLU A 19 -6.27 6.34 9.08
N TRP A 20 -6.08 7.42 9.86
CA TRP A 20 -4.73 7.89 10.15
C TRP A 20 -3.90 6.84 10.90
N LYS A 21 -4.50 6.15 11.86
CA LYS A 21 -3.84 5.04 12.56
C LYS A 21 -3.45 3.91 11.59
N THR A 22 -4.34 3.55 10.68
CA THR A 22 -4.04 2.54 9.64
C THR A 22 -2.87 2.99 8.75
N ARG A 23 -2.79 4.28 8.41
CA ARG A 23 -1.67 4.86 7.64
C ARG A 23 -0.34 4.78 8.40
N GLU A 24 -0.35 5.09 9.69
CA GLU A 24 0.83 4.97 10.54
C GLU A 24 1.31 3.51 10.63
N ASP A 25 0.41 2.58 10.86
CA ASP A 25 0.73 1.15 10.97
C ASP A 25 1.26 0.59 9.64
N LEU A 26 0.64 0.94 8.51
CA LEU A 26 1.10 0.50 7.20
C LEU A 26 2.46 1.10 6.83
N ALA A 27 2.69 2.39 7.12
CA ALA A 27 4.00 3.02 6.89
C ALA A 27 5.08 2.38 7.77
N ALA A 28 4.76 2.03 9.01
CA ALA A 28 5.67 1.29 9.89
C ALA A 28 5.99 -0.11 9.33
N ALA A 29 4.98 -0.81 8.78
CA ALA A 29 5.18 -2.11 8.13
C ALA A 29 6.12 -2.02 6.93
N TYR A 30 5.98 -1.01 6.06
CA TYR A 30 6.91 -0.76 4.96
C TYR A 30 8.35 -0.59 5.45
N ARG A 31 8.55 0.23 6.48
CA ARG A 31 9.88 0.47 7.06
C ARG A 31 10.47 -0.77 7.72
N LEU A 32 9.64 -1.61 8.36
CA LEU A 32 10.08 -2.89 8.91
C LEU A 32 10.53 -3.86 7.80
N VAL A 33 9.79 -3.93 6.69
CA VAL A 33 10.17 -4.74 5.53
C VAL A 33 11.52 -4.30 4.98
N ALA A 34 11.75 -2.99 4.81
CA ALA A 34 13.05 -2.45 4.40
C ALA A 34 14.15 -2.76 5.43
N HIS A 35 13.86 -2.60 6.73
CA HIS A 35 14.81 -2.90 7.81
C HIS A 35 15.30 -4.35 7.79
N TYR A 36 14.40 -5.30 7.47
CA TYR A 36 14.76 -6.73 7.36
C TYR A 36 15.32 -7.11 5.98
N GLY A 37 15.40 -6.19 5.03
CA GLY A 37 15.87 -6.45 3.67
C GLY A 37 14.93 -7.39 2.89
N TRP A 38 13.63 -7.27 3.11
CA TRP A 38 12.60 -8.08 2.44
C TRP A 38 11.95 -7.34 1.27
N ASP A 39 12.30 -6.09 1.06
CA ASP A 39 11.88 -5.29 -0.10
C ASP A 39 12.66 -5.70 -1.35
N ASP A 40 12.08 -5.43 -2.49
CA ASP A 40 12.71 -5.58 -3.80
C ASP A 40 12.46 -4.29 -4.61
N MET A 41 13.15 -3.23 -4.24
CA MET A 41 13.02 -1.89 -4.81
C MET A 41 11.55 -1.44 -4.87
N VAL A 42 10.97 -1.37 -6.09
CA VAL A 42 9.59 -0.95 -6.35
C VAL A 42 8.68 -2.12 -6.78
N PHE A 43 9.18 -3.35 -6.74
CA PHE A 43 8.48 -4.53 -7.25
C PHE A 43 7.64 -5.24 -6.21
N THR A 44 7.74 -4.86 -4.96
CA THR A 44 6.96 -5.40 -3.84
C THR A 44 6.03 -4.32 -3.28
N HIS A 45 4.96 -4.72 -2.62
CA HIS A 45 3.96 -3.78 -2.10
C HIS A 45 3.14 -4.40 -0.98
N LEU A 46 2.70 -3.53 -0.07
CA LEU A 46 1.79 -3.87 1.02
C LEU A 46 0.56 -2.98 0.91
N SER A 47 -0.59 -3.49 1.27
CA SER A 47 -1.81 -2.68 1.37
C SER A 47 -2.54 -2.95 2.69
N ALA A 48 -3.35 -1.99 3.09
CA ALA A 48 -4.26 -2.12 4.22
C ALA A 48 -5.62 -1.53 3.86
N ARG A 49 -6.69 -2.22 4.26
CA ARG A 49 -8.06 -1.74 4.11
C ARG A 49 -8.27 -0.50 4.99
N VAL A 50 -8.92 0.50 4.45
CA VAL A 50 -9.30 1.68 5.22
C VAL A 50 -10.53 1.33 6.05
N PRO A 51 -10.53 1.62 7.37
CA PRO A 51 -11.73 1.44 8.19
C PRO A 51 -12.90 2.29 7.68
N GLY A 52 -14.10 1.74 7.72
CA GLY A 52 -15.32 2.42 7.30
C GLY A 52 -16.17 1.58 6.36
N PRO A 53 -17.32 2.11 5.90
CA PRO A 53 -18.25 1.39 5.05
C PRO A 53 -17.79 1.30 3.59
N ASP A 54 -16.85 2.15 3.18
CA ASP A 54 -16.36 2.21 1.81
C ASP A 54 -15.24 1.19 1.60
N GLU A 55 -15.24 0.55 0.43
CA GLU A 55 -14.22 -0.43 0.07
C GLU A 55 -12.96 0.25 -0.47
N HIS A 56 -12.31 1.05 0.39
CA HIS A 56 -11.05 1.71 0.07
C HIS A 56 -9.86 1.00 0.71
N PHE A 57 -8.70 1.13 0.10
CA PHE A 57 -7.45 0.64 0.68
C PHE A 57 -6.27 1.56 0.39
N LEU A 58 -5.23 1.41 1.20
CA LEU A 58 -4.00 2.18 1.11
C LEU A 58 -2.92 1.36 0.45
N LEU A 59 -2.13 1.99 -0.42
CA LEU A 59 -0.98 1.39 -1.10
C LEU A 59 0.20 2.36 -1.11
N ASN A 60 1.41 1.86 -1.29
CA ASN A 60 2.58 2.72 -1.42
C ASN A 60 2.53 3.58 -2.69
N PRO A 61 3.08 4.80 -2.64
CA PRO A 61 3.24 5.62 -3.83
C PRO A 61 4.22 4.97 -4.82
N PHE A 62 3.91 5.10 -6.11
CA PHE A 62 4.78 4.60 -7.17
C PHE A 62 6.14 5.32 -7.16
N GLY A 63 7.21 4.55 -7.25
CA GLY A 63 8.58 5.07 -7.33
C GLY A 63 9.20 5.54 -6.01
N VAL A 64 8.52 5.32 -4.87
CA VAL A 64 9.04 5.61 -3.53
C VAL A 64 9.54 4.32 -2.89
N LEU A 65 10.76 4.35 -2.36
CA LEU A 65 11.35 3.21 -1.66
C LEU A 65 10.63 2.97 -0.32
N PHE A 66 10.65 1.73 0.16
CA PHE A 66 9.93 1.36 1.38
C PHE A 66 10.37 2.15 2.61
N GLU A 67 11.66 2.44 2.75
CA GLU A 67 12.21 3.28 3.82
C GLU A 67 11.75 4.74 3.78
N GLU A 68 11.29 5.22 2.61
CA GLU A 68 10.82 6.58 2.40
C GLU A 68 9.31 6.72 2.60
N VAL A 69 8.57 5.60 2.67
CA VAL A 69 7.11 5.62 2.84
C VAL A 69 6.74 6.25 4.18
N THR A 70 5.78 7.18 4.13
CA THR A 70 5.20 7.86 5.29
C THR A 70 3.68 7.68 5.31
N ALA A 71 3.05 7.93 6.45
CA ALA A 71 1.59 7.91 6.58
C ALA A 71 0.90 8.86 5.59
N SER A 72 1.51 10.02 5.32
CA SER A 72 0.99 11.02 4.38
C SER A 72 1.20 10.66 2.91
N SER A 73 2.26 9.91 2.59
CA SER A 73 2.57 9.52 1.20
C SER A 73 1.72 8.36 0.69
N LEU A 74 1.16 7.53 1.58
CA LEU A 74 0.29 6.42 1.20
C LEU A 74 -0.91 6.90 0.38
N VAL A 75 -1.16 6.24 -0.75
CA VAL A 75 -2.25 6.59 -1.68
C VAL A 75 -3.50 5.81 -1.30
N LYS A 76 -4.64 6.50 -1.19
CA LYS A 76 -5.95 5.91 -0.94
C LYS A 76 -6.67 5.70 -2.26
N ILE A 77 -7.05 4.47 -2.55
CA ILE A 77 -7.74 4.06 -3.78
C ILE A 77 -8.97 3.22 -3.47
N ASP A 78 -9.90 3.18 -4.42
CA ASP A 78 -11.03 2.25 -4.42
C ASP A 78 -10.68 0.92 -5.13
N LEU A 79 -11.65 0.01 -5.21
CA LEU A 79 -11.48 -1.29 -5.87
C LEU A 79 -11.31 -1.19 -7.40
N ASP A 80 -11.69 -0.07 -8.00
CA ASP A 80 -11.52 0.20 -9.44
C ASP A 80 -10.18 0.88 -9.76
N GLY A 81 -9.42 1.26 -8.71
CA GLY A 81 -8.09 1.90 -8.82
C GLY A 81 -8.14 3.41 -8.94
N ALA A 82 -9.32 4.02 -8.73
CA ALA A 82 -9.40 5.47 -8.70
C ALA A 82 -8.82 6.02 -7.40
N VAL A 83 -8.01 7.07 -7.51
CA VAL A 83 -7.48 7.78 -6.33
C VAL A 83 -8.62 8.53 -5.65
N VAL A 84 -8.94 8.13 -4.43
CA VAL A 84 -10.04 8.71 -3.63
C VAL A 84 -9.61 9.97 -2.89
N LEU A 85 -8.34 10.03 -2.51
CA LEU A 85 -7.77 11.18 -1.81
C LEU A 85 -6.47 11.59 -2.50
N ASP A 86 -6.52 12.71 -3.23
CA ASP A 86 -5.34 13.24 -3.90
C ASP A 86 -4.32 13.76 -2.87
N ASN A 87 -3.14 13.20 -2.93
CA ASN A 87 -1.97 13.58 -2.14
C ASN A 87 -0.71 13.81 -3.01
N GLY A 88 -0.90 14.00 -4.33
CA GLY A 88 0.17 14.23 -5.29
C GLY A 88 0.93 12.97 -5.74
N TYR A 89 0.59 11.79 -5.22
CA TYR A 89 1.21 10.52 -5.59
C TYR A 89 0.29 9.67 -6.45
N GLN A 90 0.88 8.74 -7.19
CA GLN A 90 0.18 7.73 -7.98
C GLN A 90 0.53 6.33 -7.46
N VAL A 91 -0.31 5.35 -7.73
CA VAL A 91 -0.04 3.95 -7.41
C VAL A 91 0.56 3.20 -8.59
N ASN A 92 1.26 2.11 -8.28
CA ASN A 92 1.70 1.15 -9.28
C ASN A 92 0.51 0.31 -9.74
N ALA A 93 0.23 0.30 -11.04
CA ALA A 93 -0.88 -0.45 -11.64
C ALA A 93 -0.79 -1.97 -11.35
N ALA A 94 0.42 -2.53 -11.28
CA ALA A 94 0.60 -3.95 -10.94
C ALA A 94 0.21 -4.24 -9.47
N GLY A 95 0.61 -3.37 -8.54
CA GLY A 95 0.22 -3.46 -7.13
C GLY A 95 -1.30 -3.33 -6.97
N PHE A 96 -1.91 -2.35 -7.64
CA PHE A 96 -3.36 -2.22 -7.64
C PHE A 96 -4.05 -3.52 -8.07
N THR A 97 -3.69 -4.09 -9.22
CA THR A 97 -4.38 -5.27 -9.79
C THR A 97 -4.38 -6.47 -8.84
N ILE A 98 -3.26 -6.72 -8.19
CA ILE A 98 -3.14 -7.85 -7.24
C ILE A 98 -3.94 -7.58 -5.97
N HIS A 99 -3.76 -6.41 -5.38
CA HIS A 99 -4.34 -6.09 -4.08
C HIS A 99 -5.84 -5.86 -4.15
N SER A 100 -6.36 -5.18 -5.20
CA SER A 100 -7.80 -5.00 -5.39
C SER A 100 -8.54 -6.31 -5.56
N ALA A 101 -7.96 -7.27 -6.30
CA ALA A 101 -8.55 -8.59 -6.47
C ALA A 101 -8.70 -9.35 -5.13
N ILE A 102 -7.70 -9.26 -4.25
CA ILE A 102 -7.75 -9.91 -2.94
C ILE A 102 -8.72 -9.17 -2.01
N HIS A 103 -8.63 -7.85 -1.92
CA HIS A 103 -9.54 -7.05 -1.09
C HIS A 103 -11.00 -7.18 -1.55
N GLY A 104 -11.26 -7.24 -2.85
CA GLY A 104 -12.62 -7.44 -3.39
C GLY A 104 -13.17 -8.84 -3.15
N ALA A 105 -12.31 -9.88 -3.14
CA ALA A 105 -12.75 -11.27 -2.93
C ALA A 105 -12.83 -11.67 -1.45
N ARG A 106 -12.16 -10.96 -0.55
CA ARG A 106 -12.00 -11.33 0.86
C ARG A 106 -12.21 -10.10 1.76
N GLU A 107 -13.43 -9.94 2.27
CA GLU A 107 -13.78 -8.87 3.22
C GLU A 107 -12.98 -8.96 4.55
N ASP A 108 -12.56 -10.16 4.93
CA ASP A 108 -11.75 -10.42 6.12
C ASP A 108 -10.25 -10.13 5.92
N ALA A 109 -9.79 -9.94 4.69
CA ALA A 109 -8.42 -9.53 4.40
C ALA A 109 -8.24 -8.04 4.72
N GLN A 110 -7.77 -7.74 5.93
CA GLN A 110 -7.52 -6.36 6.37
C GLN A 110 -6.22 -5.79 5.81
N ALA A 111 -5.23 -6.65 5.55
CA ALA A 111 -3.97 -6.29 4.93
C ALA A 111 -3.52 -7.38 3.94
N VAL A 112 -2.81 -6.97 2.91
CA VAL A 112 -2.21 -7.86 1.93
C VAL A 112 -0.74 -7.51 1.79
N MET A 113 0.12 -8.52 1.77
CA MET A 113 1.58 -8.35 1.65
C MET A 113 2.09 -9.18 0.48
N HIS A 114 2.75 -8.50 -0.47
CA HIS A 114 3.47 -9.12 -1.58
C HIS A 114 4.96 -8.85 -1.44
N LEU A 115 5.73 -9.90 -1.22
CA LEU A 115 7.18 -9.85 -1.04
C LEU A 115 7.87 -10.91 -1.90
N HIS A 116 9.18 -10.72 -2.15
CA HIS A 116 10.03 -11.63 -2.92
C HIS A 116 11.10 -12.32 -2.04
N THR A 117 10.82 -12.55 -0.76
CA THR A 117 11.78 -13.24 0.11
C THR A 117 12.01 -14.66 -0.37
N ASP A 118 13.23 -15.20 -0.21
CA ASP A 118 13.58 -16.56 -0.64
C ASP A 118 12.65 -17.61 -0.04
N ALA A 119 12.32 -17.48 1.25
CA ALA A 119 11.41 -18.40 1.93
C ALA A 119 9.98 -18.30 1.37
N GLY A 120 9.45 -17.08 1.13
CA GLY A 120 8.14 -16.85 0.55
C GLY A 120 8.04 -17.38 -0.89
N VAL A 121 9.06 -17.12 -1.70
CA VAL A 121 9.14 -17.64 -3.08
C VAL A 121 9.22 -19.16 -3.07
N ALA A 122 10.03 -19.77 -2.22
CA ALA A 122 10.12 -21.22 -2.10
C ALA A 122 8.77 -21.87 -1.77
N VAL A 123 7.99 -21.28 -0.85
CA VAL A 123 6.65 -21.77 -0.51
C VAL A 123 5.68 -21.58 -1.68
N SER A 124 5.68 -20.42 -2.33
CA SER A 124 4.76 -20.11 -3.43
C SER A 124 4.99 -20.99 -4.67
N LEU A 125 6.23 -21.42 -4.91
CA LEU A 125 6.61 -22.31 -6.01
C LEU A 125 6.54 -23.79 -5.63
N SER A 126 6.30 -24.12 -4.36
CA SER A 126 6.22 -25.49 -3.89
C SER A 126 5.00 -26.21 -4.46
N LEU A 127 5.20 -27.39 -5.03
CA LEU A 127 4.14 -28.27 -5.53
C LEU A 127 3.61 -29.23 -4.47
N ILE A 128 4.11 -29.15 -3.24
CA ILE A 128 3.74 -30.10 -2.16
C ILE A 128 2.24 -30.03 -1.79
N HIS A 129 1.59 -28.89 -2.07
CA HIS A 129 0.18 -28.67 -1.78
C HIS A 129 -0.75 -28.98 -2.96
N ILE A 130 -0.22 -29.40 -4.08
CA ILE A 130 -0.95 -29.81 -5.27
C ILE A 130 -1.11 -31.33 -5.30
#